data_29ca21379611ffbe3e595ae31a1c1f4b
#
_entry.id   29ca21379611ffbe3e595ae31a1c1f4b
#
_cell.length_a   1.000
_cell.length_b   1.000
_cell.length_c   1.000
_cell.angle_alpha   90.00
_cell.angle_beta   90.00
_cell.angle_gamma   90.00
#
_symmetry.space_group_name_H-M   'P 1'
#
loop_
_entity.id
_entity.type
_entity.pdbx_description
1 polymer ?
#
loop_
_entity_poly.entity_id
_entity_poly.type
_entity_poly.pdbx_seq_one_letter_code
_entity_poly.pdbx_strand_id
1 'polypeptide(L)'
;ALVMAEAAGSLSGEHTLVTWVPMSDKKLRMRGYNQSALLGRAVAKELGLPGREVLEQTREMETQHTLNRPQRADNVRDAYRARSSVRGERILLVDDIVTTGATLRSCANALYQAGAAHVECLCAASSAFRPGEEVPKDGETW
;
A
#
# COMPACT_ATOMS: atom_id res chain seq x y z
N ALA A 1 -0.34 -10.64 -12.49
CA ALA A 1 -0.33 -9.22 -12.86
C ALA A 1 -1.50 -8.85 -13.78
N LEU A 2 -1.74 -9.59 -14.87
CA LEU A 2 -2.85 -9.31 -15.80
C LEU A 2 -4.22 -9.35 -15.10
N VAL A 3 -4.48 -10.37 -14.28
CA VAL A 3 -5.74 -10.50 -13.52
C VAL A 3 -5.93 -9.34 -12.54
N MET A 4 -4.85 -8.89 -11.90
CA MET A 4 -4.91 -7.74 -11.01
C MET A 4 -5.17 -6.44 -11.77
N ALA A 5 -4.60 -6.29 -12.95
CA ALA A 5 -4.84 -5.11 -13.79
C ALA A 5 -6.28 -5.07 -14.34
N GLU A 6 -6.85 -6.20 -14.69
CA GLU A 6 -8.27 -6.31 -15.06
C GLU A 6 -9.18 -5.94 -13.89
N ALA A 7 -8.88 -6.44 -12.69
CA ALA A 7 -9.60 -6.06 -11.47
C ALA A 7 -9.48 -4.56 -11.20
N ALA A 8 -8.28 -3.99 -11.33
CA ALA A 8 -8.06 -2.55 -11.16
C ALA A 8 -8.81 -1.72 -12.22
N GLY A 9 -8.89 -2.19 -13.45
CA GLY A 9 -9.66 -1.52 -14.52
C GLY A 9 -11.17 -1.48 -14.28
N SER A 10 -11.70 -2.35 -13.44
CA SER A 10 -13.11 -2.38 -13.03
C SER A 10 -13.40 -1.54 -11.77
N LEU A 11 -12.37 -0.96 -11.16
CA LEU A 11 -12.50 -0.11 -9.98
C LEU A 11 -13.12 1.25 -10.32
N SER A 12 -13.81 1.82 -9.37
CA SER A 12 -14.77 2.93 -9.53
C SER A 12 -14.16 4.31 -9.85
N GLY A 13 -12.89 4.41 -10.19
CA GLY A 13 -12.26 5.69 -10.39
C GLY A 13 -11.13 5.71 -11.40
N GLU A 14 -10.92 6.86 -12.04
CA GLU A 14 -9.72 7.11 -12.83
C GLU A 14 -8.53 7.27 -11.89
N HIS A 15 -7.65 6.28 -11.86
CA HIS A 15 -6.38 6.37 -11.16
C HIS A 15 -5.38 7.19 -11.96
N THR A 16 -4.53 7.92 -11.28
CA THR A 16 -3.48 8.75 -11.89
C THR A 16 -2.08 8.25 -11.57
N LEU A 17 -1.95 7.40 -10.54
CA LEU A 17 -0.67 6.88 -10.06
C LEU A 17 -0.85 5.49 -9.46
N VAL A 18 0.07 4.60 -9.76
CA VAL A 18 0.22 3.30 -9.08
C VAL A 18 1.43 3.37 -8.16
N THR A 19 1.25 2.95 -6.93
CA THR A 19 2.34 2.74 -5.97
C THR A 19 2.16 1.40 -5.25
N TRP A 20 3.08 1.04 -4.40
CA TRP A 20 3.08 -0.25 -3.71
C TRP A 20 3.59 -0.11 -2.29
N VAL A 21 3.26 -1.09 -1.45
CA VAL A 21 3.76 -1.17 -0.10
C VAL A 21 5.27 -1.35 -0.13
N PRO A 22 6.04 -0.48 0.52
CA PRO A 22 7.50 -0.56 0.54
C PRO A 22 7.97 -1.67 1.48
N MET A 23 9.19 -2.13 1.24
CA MET A 23 9.90 -3.07 2.08
C MET A 23 11.08 -2.36 2.74
N SER A 24 11.39 -2.69 4.00
CA SER A 24 12.60 -2.16 4.66
C SER A 24 13.86 -2.60 3.92
N ASP A 25 14.90 -1.77 3.96
CA ASP A 25 16.18 -2.07 3.31
C ASP A 25 16.79 -3.40 3.80
N LYS A 26 16.62 -3.70 5.08
CA LYS A 26 17.08 -4.96 5.65
C LYS A 26 16.36 -6.16 5.04
N LYS A 27 15.02 -6.12 4.96
CA LYS A 27 14.24 -7.20 4.32
C LYS A 27 14.55 -7.32 2.84
N LEU A 28 14.72 -6.19 2.15
CA LEU A 28 15.07 -6.17 0.75
C LEU A 28 16.43 -6.83 0.49
N ARG A 29 17.44 -6.53 1.32
CA ARG A 29 18.74 -7.20 1.26
C ARG A 29 18.67 -8.70 1.53
N MET A 30 17.81 -9.12 2.45
CA MET A 30 17.64 -10.54 2.78
C MET A 30 16.86 -11.30 1.70
N ARG A 31 15.81 -10.73 1.12
CA ARG A 31 14.98 -11.37 0.11
C ARG A 31 15.45 -11.14 -1.32
N GLY A 32 16.17 -10.05 -1.58
CA GLY A 32 16.65 -9.66 -2.91
C GLY A 32 15.60 -8.92 -3.76
N TYR A 33 14.33 -8.92 -3.37
CA TYR A 33 13.26 -8.24 -4.12
C TYR A 33 12.07 -7.88 -3.21
N ASN A 34 11.26 -6.92 -3.67
CA ASN A 34 9.96 -6.58 -3.07
C ASN A 34 8.84 -7.07 -4.00
N GLN A 35 8.08 -8.06 -3.56
CA GLN A 35 6.99 -8.66 -4.35
C GLN A 35 5.92 -7.63 -4.71
N SER A 36 5.55 -6.76 -3.78
CA SER A 36 4.55 -5.70 -4.03
C SER A 36 5.04 -4.70 -5.07
N ALA A 37 6.34 -4.40 -5.11
CA ALA A 37 6.93 -3.56 -6.16
C ALA A 37 6.87 -4.20 -7.54
N LEU A 38 7.16 -5.48 -7.64
CA LEU A 38 7.05 -6.23 -8.91
C LEU A 38 5.61 -6.23 -9.42
N LEU A 39 4.64 -6.50 -8.55
CA LEU A 39 3.22 -6.48 -8.88
C LEU A 39 2.76 -5.07 -9.27
N GLY A 40 3.13 -4.06 -8.48
CA GLY A 40 2.76 -2.67 -8.72
C GLY A 40 3.27 -2.14 -10.05
N ARG A 41 4.52 -2.44 -10.41
CA ARG A 41 5.08 -2.06 -11.71
C ARG A 41 4.37 -2.75 -12.88
N ALA A 42 4.05 -4.03 -12.71
CA ALA A 42 3.31 -4.78 -13.73
C ALA A 42 1.89 -4.23 -13.92
N VAL A 43 1.18 -3.94 -12.84
CA VAL A 43 -0.15 -3.32 -12.89
C VAL A 43 -0.09 -1.94 -13.55
N ALA A 44 0.86 -1.09 -13.17
CA ALA A 44 1.05 0.23 -13.76
C ALA A 44 1.25 0.13 -15.29
N LYS A 45 2.09 -0.79 -15.73
CA LYS A 45 2.35 -1.04 -17.16
C LYS A 45 1.08 -1.45 -17.89
N GLU A 46 0.33 -2.39 -17.35
CA GLU A 46 -0.91 -2.89 -17.97
C GLU A 46 -2.00 -1.80 -18.04
N LEU A 47 -2.08 -0.93 -17.04
CA LEU A 47 -3.04 0.18 -17.01
C LEU A 47 -2.58 1.43 -17.78
N GLY A 48 -1.33 1.46 -18.23
CA GLY A 48 -0.75 2.65 -18.87
C GLY A 48 -0.59 3.83 -17.93
N LEU A 49 -0.41 3.58 -16.63
CA LEU A 49 -0.25 4.59 -15.60
C LEU A 49 1.20 4.69 -15.11
N PRO A 50 1.62 5.87 -14.62
CA PRO A 50 2.91 5.97 -13.94
C PRO A 50 2.93 5.07 -12.70
N GLY A 51 4.00 4.29 -12.55
CA GLY A 51 4.29 3.50 -11.37
C GLY A 51 5.49 4.08 -10.65
N ARG A 52 5.32 4.58 -9.41
CA ARG A 52 6.38 5.20 -8.63
C ARG A 52 6.41 4.67 -7.20
N GLU A 53 7.62 4.50 -6.68
CA GLU A 53 7.82 4.20 -5.26
C GLU A 53 7.76 5.48 -4.44
N VAL A 54 6.57 5.86 -4.01
CA VAL A 54 6.34 7.10 -3.26
C VAL A 54 6.29 6.92 -1.76
N LEU A 55 6.34 5.69 -1.28
CA LEU A 55 6.34 5.35 0.13
C LEU A 55 7.69 4.80 0.57
N GLU A 56 8.02 5.03 1.82
CA GLU A 56 9.15 4.38 2.49
C GLU A 56 8.75 3.85 3.86
N GLN A 57 9.40 2.80 4.29
CA GLN A 57 9.29 2.30 5.65
C GLN A 57 10.31 3.04 6.52
N THR A 58 9.82 3.76 7.53
CA THR A 58 10.66 4.65 8.36
C THR A 58 11.44 3.91 9.43
N ARG A 59 10.94 2.74 9.83
CA ARG A 59 11.59 1.86 10.80
C ARG A 59 11.17 0.42 10.57
N GLU A 60 11.99 -0.52 11.03
CA GLU A 60 11.57 -1.91 11.09
C GLU A 60 10.51 -2.08 12.17
N MET A 61 9.46 -2.82 11.83
CA MET A 61 8.51 -3.27 12.83
C MET A 61 9.21 -4.26 13.75
N GLU A 62 9.17 -3.99 15.06
CA GLU A 62 9.69 -4.91 16.05
C GLU A 62 8.98 -6.26 15.96
N THR A 63 9.70 -7.34 16.25
CA THR A 63 9.14 -8.68 16.22
C THR A 63 7.93 -8.77 17.15
N GLN A 64 6.86 -9.36 16.67
CA GLN A 64 5.56 -9.41 17.35
C GLN A 64 5.57 -10.06 18.75
N HIS A 65 6.69 -10.69 19.13
CA HIS A 65 6.83 -11.38 20.42
C HIS A 65 7.02 -10.45 21.61
N THR A 66 7.47 -9.21 21.38
CA THR A 66 7.84 -8.26 22.44
C THR A 66 6.82 -7.13 22.64
N LEU A 67 5.80 -7.02 21.78
CA LEU A 67 4.82 -5.96 21.83
C LEU A 67 3.44 -6.48 22.21
N ASN A 68 2.72 -5.75 23.08
CA ASN A 68 1.30 -5.96 23.31
C ASN A 68 0.47 -5.36 22.14
N ARG A 69 -0.84 -5.61 22.13
CA ARG A 69 -1.72 -5.20 21.05
C ARG A 69 -1.73 -3.68 20.76
N PRO A 70 -1.81 -2.78 21.75
CA PRO A 70 -1.72 -1.34 21.52
C PRO A 70 -0.36 -0.90 20.95
N GLN A 71 0.73 -1.46 21.44
CA GLN A 71 2.08 -1.18 20.94
C GLN A 71 2.28 -1.63 19.50
N ARG A 72 1.65 -2.75 19.09
CA ARG A 72 1.66 -3.21 17.69
C ARG A 72 0.93 -2.25 16.77
N ALA A 73 -0.23 -1.74 17.17
CA ALA A 73 -0.99 -0.76 16.40
C ALA A 73 -0.21 0.53 16.20
N ASP A 74 0.40 1.07 17.25
CA ASP A 74 1.23 2.26 17.19
C ASP A 74 2.49 2.05 16.34
N ASN A 75 3.13 0.89 16.45
CA ASN A 75 4.30 0.53 15.65
C ASN A 75 4.01 0.51 14.15
N VAL A 76 2.85 0.03 13.72
CA VAL A 76 2.41 0.03 12.32
C VAL A 76 2.02 1.44 11.87
N ARG A 77 1.33 2.22 12.72
CA ARG A 77 0.82 3.56 12.41
C ARG A 77 1.90 4.50 11.90
N ASP A 78 3.07 4.53 12.54
CA ASP A 78 4.16 5.47 12.25
C ASP A 78 5.29 4.85 11.42
N ALA A 79 5.08 3.64 10.90
CA ALA A 79 6.12 2.90 10.18
C ALA A 79 6.31 3.35 8.73
N TYR A 80 5.36 4.09 8.16
CA TYR A 80 5.36 4.48 6.76
C TYR A 80 5.18 5.98 6.59
N ARG A 81 5.85 6.53 5.58
CA ARG A 81 5.66 7.91 5.14
C ARG A 81 5.85 8.04 3.64
N ALA A 82 5.30 9.12 3.06
CA ALA A 82 5.54 9.44 1.67
C ALA A 82 6.89 10.15 1.50
N ARG A 83 7.63 9.79 0.45
CA ARG A 83 8.92 10.41 0.09
C ARG A 83 8.76 11.78 -0.55
N SER A 84 7.59 12.01 -1.16
CA SER A 84 7.28 13.23 -1.90
C SER A 84 5.80 13.54 -1.85
N SER A 85 5.41 14.75 -2.20
CA SER A 85 4.01 15.12 -2.35
C SER A 85 3.32 14.31 -3.44
N VAL A 86 2.10 13.88 -3.16
CA VAL A 86 1.19 13.21 -4.11
C VAL A 86 -0.11 13.99 -4.21
N ARG A 87 -0.03 15.31 -4.10
CA ARG A 87 -1.19 16.20 -4.05
C ARG A 87 -2.09 16.06 -5.28
N GLY A 88 -3.36 15.79 -5.00
CA GLY A 88 -4.39 15.63 -6.02
C GLY A 88 -4.40 14.29 -6.75
N GLU A 89 -3.44 13.41 -6.46
CA GLU A 89 -3.36 12.10 -7.10
C GLU A 89 -4.46 11.15 -6.63
N ARG A 90 -4.97 10.37 -7.55
CA ARG A 90 -5.85 9.25 -7.30
C ARG A 90 -5.01 7.97 -7.38
N ILE A 91 -4.72 7.39 -6.25
CA ILE A 91 -3.67 6.38 -6.11
C ILE A 91 -4.25 4.97 -6.05
N LEU A 92 -3.68 4.08 -6.82
CA LEU A 92 -3.84 2.64 -6.67
C LEU A 92 -2.64 2.10 -5.88
N LEU A 93 -2.90 1.67 -4.65
CA LEU A 93 -1.90 1.09 -3.74
C LEU A 93 -1.90 -0.43 -3.86
N VAL A 94 -0.77 -1.00 -4.23
CA VAL A 94 -0.64 -2.45 -4.50
C VAL A 94 0.12 -3.15 -3.37
N ASP A 95 -0.40 -4.28 -2.94
CA ASP A 95 0.27 -5.21 -2.04
C ASP A 95 0.13 -6.66 -2.53
N ASP A 96 0.98 -7.56 -2.05
CA ASP A 96 0.92 -8.97 -2.44
C ASP A 96 -0.10 -9.76 -1.60
N ILE A 97 0.06 -9.77 -0.31
CA ILE A 97 -0.80 -10.51 0.63
C ILE A 97 -1.22 -9.58 1.78
N VAL A 98 -2.52 -9.53 2.04
CA VAL A 98 -3.10 -8.74 3.11
C VAL A 98 -3.80 -9.65 4.11
N THR A 99 -3.43 -9.55 5.38
CA THR A 99 -4.03 -10.33 6.47
C THR A 99 -4.98 -9.51 7.32
N THR A 100 -4.49 -8.45 7.98
CA THR A 100 -5.31 -7.58 8.85
C THR A 100 -5.65 -6.24 8.20
N GLY A 101 -4.92 -5.86 7.16
CA GLY A 101 -5.02 -4.55 6.54
C GLY A 101 -4.29 -3.41 7.26
N ALA A 102 -3.63 -3.68 8.39
CA ALA A 102 -2.95 -2.65 9.17
C ALA A 102 -1.84 -1.94 8.36
N THR A 103 -1.06 -2.68 7.60
CA THR A 103 -0.02 -2.13 6.71
C THR A 103 -0.62 -1.24 5.63
N LEU A 104 -1.67 -1.70 4.96
CA LEU A 104 -2.34 -0.90 3.92
C LEU A 104 -2.96 0.37 4.48
N ARG A 105 -3.60 0.32 5.64
CA ARG A 105 -4.14 1.51 6.31
C ARG A 105 -3.05 2.51 6.65
N SER A 106 -1.93 2.06 7.19
CA SER A 106 -0.79 2.92 7.51
C SER A 106 -0.20 3.58 6.25
N CYS A 107 -0.03 2.81 5.19
CA CYS A 107 0.43 3.33 3.89
C CYS A 107 -0.56 4.33 3.30
N ALA A 108 -1.86 4.03 3.32
CA ALA A 108 -2.89 4.93 2.83
C ALA A 108 -2.94 6.24 3.61
N ASN A 109 -2.84 6.18 4.94
CA ASN A 109 -2.75 7.38 5.77
C ASN A 109 -1.55 8.25 5.40
N ALA A 110 -0.39 7.65 5.17
CA ALA A 110 0.80 8.38 4.71
C ALA A 110 0.57 9.08 3.36
N LEU A 111 -0.12 8.43 2.44
CA LEU A 111 -0.48 9.00 1.14
C LEU A 111 -1.47 10.16 1.27
N TYR A 112 -2.50 10.02 2.10
CA TYR A 112 -3.44 11.10 2.36
C TYR A 112 -2.78 12.31 3.04
N GLN A 113 -1.88 12.08 3.99
CA GLN A 113 -1.08 13.14 4.60
C GLN A 113 -0.19 13.87 3.59
N ALA A 114 0.26 13.18 2.56
CA ALA A 114 1.04 13.76 1.47
C ALA A 114 0.17 14.42 0.37
N GLY A 115 -1.14 14.45 0.53
CA GLY A 115 -2.07 15.18 -0.32
C GLY A 115 -2.84 14.34 -1.32
N ALA A 116 -2.81 13.01 -1.27
CA ALA A 116 -3.61 12.17 -2.14
C ALA A 116 -5.10 12.53 -2.06
N ALA A 117 -5.75 12.61 -3.21
CA ALA A 117 -7.19 12.86 -3.28
C ALA A 117 -8.01 11.61 -2.97
N HIS A 118 -7.48 10.46 -3.34
CA HIS A 118 -8.16 9.17 -3.21
C HIS A 118 -7.14 8.03 -3.20
N VAL A 119 -7.37 7.01 -2.39
CA VAL A 119 -6.53 5.81 -2.33
C VAL A 119 -7.42 4.56 -2.38
N GLU A 120 -7.20 3.74 -3.38
CA GLU A 120 -7.78 2.41 -3.49
C GLU A 120 -6.68 1.36 -3.35
N CYS A 121 -7.03 0.19 -2.82
CA CYS A 121 -6.08 -0.89 -2.61
C CYS A 121 -6.33 -2.05 -3.56
N LEU A 122 -5.25 -2.65 -4.04
CA LEU A 122 -5.27 -3.87 -4.83
C LEU A 122 -4.27 -4.86 -4.25
N CYS A 123 -4.73 -6.08 -3.97
CA CYS A 123 -3.86 -7.14 -3.47
C CYS A 123 -4.08 -8.44 -4.26
N ALA A 124 -3.05 -9.27 -4.30
CA ALA A 124 -3.12 -10.57 -4.98
C ALA A 124 -3.90 -11.60 -4.15
N ALA A 125 -3.82 -11.52 -2.82
CA ALA A 125 -4.57 -12.36 -1.90
C ALA A 125 -4.93 -11.61 -0.63
N SER A 126 -6.14 -11.81 -0.14
CA SER A 126 -6.60 -11.15 1.08
C SER A 126 -7.57 -12.04 1.87
N SER A 127 -7.42 -12.03 3.18
CA SER A 127 -8.42 -12.51 4.13
C SER A 127 -9.26 -11.35 4.74
N ALA A 128 -8.87 -10.11 4.50
CA ALA A 128 -9.44 -8.92 5.14
C ALA A 128 -10.16 -7.96 4.19
N PHE A 129 -9.83 -7.98 2.89
CA PHE A 129 -10.35 -7.01 1.92
C PHE A 129 -11.02 -7.66 0.73
N ARG A 130 -11.95 -6.92 0.14
CA ARG A 130 -12.46 -7.21 -1.20
C ARG A 130 -11.71 -6.35 -2.22
N PRO A 131 -11.47 -6.85 -3.43
CA PRO A 131 -10.90 -6.03 -4.49
C PRO A 131 -11.74 -4.77 -4.74
N GLY A 132 -11.09 -3.63 -4.83
CA GLY A 132 -11.76 -2.35 -5.06
C GLY A 132 -12.33 -1.67 -3.83
N GLU A 133 -12.03 -2.14 -2.66
CA GLU A 133 -12.44 -1.46 -1.44
C GLU A 133 -11.60 -0.20 -1.21
N GLU A 134 -12.27 0.93 -1.03
CA GLU A 134 -11.64 2.21 -0.72
C GLU A 134 -11.09 2.20 0.70
N VAL A 135 -9.89 2.72 0.89
CA VAL A 135 -9.35 2.95 2.24
C VAL A 135 -9.91 4.27 2.75
N PRO A 136 -10.71 4.27 3.82
CA PRO A 136 -11.26 5.51 4.38
C PRO A 136 -10.16 6.46 4.86
N LYS A 137 -10.38 7.76 4.69
CA LYS A 137 -9.43 8.79 5.13
C LYS A 137 -9.18 8.80 6.63
N ASP A 138 -10.17 8.42 7.41
CA ASP A 138 -10.18 8.61 8.87
C ASP A 138 -9.82 7.34 9.65
N GLY A 139 -9.34 6.31 8.98
CA GLY A 139 -8.98 5.05 9.63
C GLY A 139 -10.17 4.34 10.29
N GLU A 140 -11.39 4.77 9.98
CA GLU A 140 -12.58 4.10 10.46
C GLU A 140 -12.75 2.75 9.78
N THR A 141 -12.90 1.82 10.58
CA THR A 141 -13.38 0.43 10.43
C THR A 141 -13.44 -0.16 9.01
N TRP A 142 -12.55 -1.05 8.86
CA TRP A 142 -12.65 -2.14 7.89
C TRP A 142 -13.60 -3.22 8.43
#